data_ab0f389d06aeb821f81a0a26be2e81b3
#
_entry.id   ab0f389d06aeb821f81a0a26be2e81b3
#
_cell.length_a   1.000
_cell.length_b   1.000
_cell.length_c   1.000
_cell.angle_alpha   90.00
_cell.angle_beta   90.00
_cell.angle_gamma   90.00
#
_symmetry.space_group_name_H-M   'P 1'
#
loop_
_entity.id
_entity.type
_entity.pdbx_description
1 polymer ?
#
loop_
_entity_poly.entity_id
_entity_poly.type
_entity_poly.pdbx_seq_one_letter_code
_entity_poly.pdbx_strand_id
1 'polypeptide(L)'
;MLHRFDEITAEQTQRFGGTVVESTGDGHLITFDGPTHAIRCAEALRTEAETLGVEIRAGIHTGECELRDTRIGGLAVHIAARIVAQADPGEILVSRTVCDLVVGSGTGFVDRGNAELRGVPGTWQLLAVDRHGPAAGSAEAQLVAMPTPSPRATMRRSDRAVELMARRTPWILRGMARLVPTTDGR
;
A
#
# COMPACT_ATOMS: atom_id res chain seq x y z
N MET A 1 -18.23 -19.73 -1.97
CA MET A 1 -17.75 -18.45 -2.49
C MET A 1 -16.65 -17.88 -1.59
N LEU A 2 -16.85 -17.61 -0.31
CA LEU A 2 -15.85 -17.10 0.63
C LEU A 2 -14.58 -17.98 0.67
N HIS A 3 -14.72 -19.30 0.81
CA HIS A 3 -13.58 -20.22 0.83
C HIS A 3 -12.70 -20.11 -0.42
N ARG A 4 -13.29 -19.91 -1.60
CA ARG A 4 -12.54 -19.73 -2.85
C ARG A 4 -11.78 -18.40 -2.86
N PHE A 5 -12.36 -17.34 -2.29
CA PHE A 5 -11.70 -16.06 -2.16
C PHE A 5 -10.53 -16.12 -1.17
N ASP A 6 -10.66 -16.88 -0.07
CA ASP A 6 -9.57 -17.10 0.89
C ASP A 6 -8.37 -17.81 0.24
N GLU A 7 -8.63 -18.84 -0.59
CA GLU A 7 -7.60 -19.54 -1.35
C GLU A 7 -6.86 -18.58 -2.30
N ILE A 8 -7.61 -17.79 -3.09
CA ILE A 8 -7.05 -16.80 -4.02
C ILE A 8 -6.24 -15.76 -3.24
N THR A 9 -6.75 -15.30 -2.09
CA THR A 9 -6.03 -14.33 -1.26
C THR A 9 -4.70 -14.89 -0.77
N ALA A 10 -4.67 -16.13 -0.30
CA ALA A 10 -3.44 -16.79 0.14
C ALA A 10 -2.44 -16.94 -1.02
N GLU A 11 -2.90 -17.39 -2.19
CA GLU A 11 -2.07 -17.57 -3.38
C GLU A 11 -1.46 -16.25 -3.86
N GLN A 12 -2.29 -15.21 -4.04
CA GLN A 12 -1.80 -13.91 -4.50
C GLN A 12 -0.89 -13.25 -3.46
N THR A 13 -1.21 -13.37 -2.17
CA THR A 13 -0.34 -12.88 -1.10
C THR A 13 1.05 -13.50 -1.17
N GLN A 14 1.14 -14.82 -1.32
CA GLN A 14 2.42 -15.52 -1.47
C GLN A 14 3.15 -15.11 -2.75
N ARG A 15 2.44 -14.98 -3.87
CA ARG A 15 3.01 -14.56 -5.16
C ARG A 15 3.69 -13.19 -5.08
N PHE A 16 3.13 -12.26 -4.33
CA PHE A 16 3.69 -10.92 -4.16
C PHE A 16 4.55 -10.75 -2.90
N GLY A 17 4.96 -11.86 -2.26
CA GLY A 17 5.88 -11.83 -1.12
C GLY A 17 5.26 -11.25 0.14
N GLY A 18 3.94 -11.36 0.30
CA GLY A 18 3.24 -10.94 1.49
C GLY A 18 3.05 -12.07 2.50
N THR A 19 2.54 -11.70 3.66
CA THR A 19 2.16 -12.62 4.74
C THR A 19 0.76 -12.26 5.24
N VAL A 20 -0.17 -13.21 5.20
CA VAL A 20 -1.48 -13.07 5.86
C VAL A 20 -1.26 -13.16 7.37
N VAL A 21 -1.55 -12.09 8.09
CA VAL A 21 -1.35 -11.99 9.54
C VAL A 21 -2.62 -12.37 10.30
N GLU A 22 -3.76 -11.94 9.77
CA GLU A 22 -5.06 -12.14 10.39
C GLU A 22 -6.12 -12.31 9.30
N SER A 23 -7.04 -13.25 9.53
CA SER A 23 -8.24 -13.43 8.75
C SER A 23 -9.44 -13.36 9.71
N THR A 24 -10.34 -12.39 9.50
CA THR A 24 -11.48 -12.11 10.39
C THR A 24 -12.79 -12.65 9.84
N GLY A 25 -12.76 -13.46 8.77
CA GLY A 25 -13.94 -13.99 8.09
C GLY A 25 -14.61 -12.99 7.14
N ASP A 26 -14.48 -11.70 7.40
CA ASP A 26 -14.94 -10.59 6.56
C ASP A 26 -13.78 -9.82 5.90
N GLY A 27 -12.54 -10.26 6.13
CA GLY A 27 -11.36 -9.62 5.53
C GLY A 27 -10.04 -10.18 6.03
N HIS A 28 -8.97 -9.73 5.36
CA HIS A 28 -7.61 -10.17 5.64
C HIS A 28 -6.72 -8.97 5.97
N LEU A 29 -5.88 -9.13 6.99
CA LEU A 29 -4.75 -8.25 7.25
C LEU A 29 -3.49 -8.90 6.68
N ILE A 30 -2.86 -8.22 5.74
CA ILE A 30 -1.70 -8.74 5.01
C ILE A 30 -0.55 -7.74 5.15
N THR A 31 0.65 -8.25 5.35
CA THR A 31 1.87 -7.45 5.38
C THR A 31 2.78 -7.76 4.21
N PHE A 32 3.50 -6.74 3.75
CA PHE A 32 4.47 -6.82 2.65
C PHE A 32 5.75 -6.08 3.02
N ASP A 33 6.86 -6.46 2.43
CA ASP A 33 8.14 -5.77 2.62
C ASP A 33 8.20 -4.40 1.92
N GLY A 34 7.22 -4.07 1.08
CA GLY A 34 7.14 -2.77 0.42
C GLY A 34 5.77 -2.47 -0.16
N PRO A 35 5.42 -1.17 -0.27
CA PRO A 35 4.08 -0.76 -0.69
C PRO A 35 3.76 -1.11 -2.15
N THR A 36 4.75 -1.21 -3.03
CA THR A 36 4.53 -1.63 -4.42
C THR A 36 4.00 -3.05 -4.50
N HIS A 37 4.50 -3.97 -3.68
CA HIS A 37 4.02 -5.35 -3.61
C HIS A 37 2.60 -5.41 -3.08
N ALA A 38 2.28 -4.61 -2.06
CA ALA A 38 0.94 -4.50 -1.51
C ALA A 38 -0.08 -4.03 -2.57
N ILE A 39 0.27 -2.99 -3.34
CA ILE A 39 -0.58 -2.47 -4.42
C ILE A 39 -0.81 -3.53 -5.49
N ARG A 40 0.25 -4.15 -6.02
CA ARG A 40 0.14 -5.18 -7.06
C ARG A 40 -0.66 -6.40 -6.61
N CYS A 41 -0.50 -6.81 -5.35
CA CYS A 41 -1.32 -7.87 -4.78
C CYS A 41 -2.80 -7.47 -4.73
N ALA A 42 -3.11 -6.27 -4.25
CA ALA A 42 -4.48 -5.77 -4.19
C ALA A 42 -5.12 -5.63 -5.57
N GLU A 43 -4.37 -5.20 -6.60
CA GLU A 43 -4.84 -5.16 -7.99
C GLU A 43 -5.15 -6.56 -8.54
N ALA A 44 -4.25 -7.52 -8.30
CA ALA A 44 -4.48 -8.91 -8.70
C ALA A 44 -5.72 -9.50 -8.01
N LEU A 45 -5.85 -9.28 -6.71
CA LEU A 45 -7.02 -9.73 -5.94
C LEU A 45 -8.32 -9.08 -6.40
N ARG A 46 -8.30 -7.80 -6.74
CA ARG A 46 -9.45 -7.11 -7.32
C ARG A 46 -9.90 -7.77 -8.64
N THR A 47 -8.95 -8.03 -9.52
CA THR A 47 -9.22 -8.66 -10.82
C THR A 47 -9.79 -10.07 -10.65
N GLU A 48 -9.21 -10.88 -9.79
CA GLU A 48 -9.70 -12.23 -9.50
C GLU A 48 -11.09 -12.22 -8.84
N ALA A 49 -11.32 -11.31 -7.89
CA ALA A 49 -12.61 -11.16 -7.23
C ALA A 49 -13.72 -10.78 -8.23
N GLU A 50 -13.43 -9.87 -9.17
CA GLU A 50 -14.35 -9.47 -10.24
C GLU A 50 -14.79 -10.68 -11.09
N THR A 51 -13.89 -11.65 -11.35
CA THR A 51 -14.26 -12.89 -12.07
C THR A 51 -15.24 -13.76 -11.30
N LEU A 52 -15.25 -13.63 -9.97
CA LEU A 52 -16.19 -14.33 -9.08
C LEU A 52 -17.48 -13.54 -8.84
N GLY A 53 -17.62 -12.35 -9.45
CA GLY A 53 -18.75 -11.45 -9.20
C GLY A 53 -18.71 -10.79 -7.82
N VAL A 54 -17.52 -10.66 -7.21
CA VAL A 54 -17.30 -10.05 -5.90
C VAL A 54 -16.50 -8.76 -6.07
N GLU A 55 -16.94 -7.68 -5.43
CA GLU A 55 -16.17 -6.46 -5.33
C GLU A 55 -15.42 -6.43 -3.99
N ILE A 56 -14.13 -6.20 -4.03
CA ILE A 56 -13.32 -6.06 -2.82
C ILE A 56 -13.01 -4.60 -2.54
N ARG A 57 -12.71 -4.30 -1.27
CA ARG A 57 -12.14 -3.03 -0.84
C ARG A 57 -10.75 -3.28 -0.28
N ALA A 58 -9.80 -2.43 -0.63
CA ALA A 58 -8.46 -2.49 -0.06
C ALA A 58 -8.04 -1.13 0.50
N GLY A 59 -7.40 -1.16 1.69
CA GLY A 59 -6.78 0.00 2.29
C GLY A 59 -5.30 -0.28 2.54
N ILE A 60 -4.40 0.53 1.98
CA ILE A 60 -2.96 0.33 2.07
C ILE A 60 -2.30 1.50 2.78
N HIS A 61 -1.50 1.19 3.77
CA HIS A 61 -0.68 2.18 4.47
C HIS A 61 0.71 1.61 4.76
N THR A 62 1.69 2.48 4.87
CA THR A 62 3.05 2.13 5.27
C THR A 62 3.41 2.90 6.54
N GLY A 63 3.91 2.20 7.54
CA GLY A 63 4.30 2.79 8.80
C GLY A 63 4.94 1.77 9.72
N GLU A 64 5.35 2.23 10.88
CA GLU A 64 5.95 1.39 11.91
C GLU A 64 4.90 0.43 12.49
N CYS A 65 5.26 -0.85 12.53
CA CYS A 65 4.43 -1.92 13.06
C CYS A 65 5.14 -2.61 14.22
N GLU A 66 4.40 -2.88 15.27
CA GLU A 66 4.89 -3.68 16.40
C GLU A 66 4.53 -5.15 16.16
N LEU A 67 5.55 -6.00 16.14
CA LEU A 67 5.35 -7.45 16.13
C LEU A 67 5.35 -7.94 17.58
N ARG A 68 4.22 -8.49 18.04
CA ARG A 68 4.07 -9.13 19.36
C ARG A 68 3.68 -10.59 19.14
N ASP A 69 4.63 -11.48 19.36
CA ASP A 69 4.46 -12.91 19.06
C ASP A 69 4.03 -13.15 17.60
N THR A 70 2.80 -13.57 17.38
CA THR A 70 2.20 -13.81 16.06
C THR A 70 1.29 -12.68 15.58
N ARG A 71 1.09 -11.63 16.40
CA ARG A 71 0.18 -10.52 16.09
C ARG A 71 0.98 -9.29 15.66
N ILE A 72 0.49 -8.63 14.64
CA ILE A 72 0.99 -7.32 14.23
C ILE A 72 0.03 -6.27 14.74
N GLY A 73 0.56 -5.27 15.44
CA GLY A 73 -0.17 -4.14 15.97
C GLY A 73 0.53 -2.81 15.66
N GLY A 74 0.00 -1.75 16.21
CA GLY A 74 0.53 -0.41 16.05
C GLY A 74 -0.39 0.52 15.28
N LEU A 75 -0.03 1.79 15.26
CA LEU A 75 -0.85 2.84 14.63
C LEU A 75 -1.06 2.60 13.14
N ALA A 76 -0.05 2.07 12.44
CA ALA A 76 -0.13 1.79 11.01
C ALA A 76 -1.24 0.79 10.65
N VAL A 77 -1.46 -0.24 11.49
CA VAL A 77 -2.56 -1.22 11.33
C VAL A 77 -3.92 -0.51 11.43
N HIS A 78 -4.06 0.36 12.44
CA HIS A 78 -5.29 1.13 12.62
C HIS A 78 -5.56 2.07 11.45
N ILE A 79 -4.53 2.74 10.95
CA ILE A 79 -4.65 3.62 9.78
C ILE A 79 -5.13 2.82 8.56
N ALA A 80 -4.48 1.70 8.21
CA ALA A 80 -4.89 0.86 7.09
C ALA A 80 -6.35 0.39 7.23
N ALA A 81 -6.76 -0.02 8.44
CA ALA A 81 -8.14 -0.40 8.73
C ALA A 81 -9.14 0.75 8.56
N ARG A 82 -8.75 2.00 8.82
CA ARG A 82 -9.60 3.17 8.60
C ARG A 82 -9.64 3.59 7.13
N ILE A 83 -8.54 3.40 6.41
CA ILE A 83 -8.50 3.69 4.97
C ILE A 83 -9.45 2.74 4.22
N VAL A 84 -9.42 1.43 4.49
CA VAL A 84 -10.33 0.49 3.82
C VAL A 84 -11.80 0.80 4.12
N ALA A 85 -12.11 1.34 5.31
CA ALA A 85 -13.46 1.74 5.66
C ALA A 85 -13.98 2.97 4.86
N GLN A 86 -13.08 3.72 4.21
CA GLN A 86 -13.41 4.85 3.32
C GLN A 86 -13.50 4.43 1.85
N ALA A 87 -13.05 3.22 1.52
CA ALA A 87 -13.04 2.75 0.15
C ALA A 87 -14.44 2.37 -0.33
N ASP A 88 -14.75 2.71 -1.59
CA ASP A 88 -15.92 2.22 -2.29
C ASP A 88 -15.73 0.76 -2.74
N PRO A 89 -16.81 0.01 -3.06
CA PRO A 89 -16.71 -1.33 -3.66
C PRO A 89 -15.79 -1.32 -4.91
N GLY A 90 -14.89 -2.30 -5.00
CA GLY A 90 -13.91 -2.39 -6.07
C GLY A 90 -12.77 -1.38 -5.99
N GLU A 91 -12.63 -0.62 -4.90
CA GLU A 91 -11.62 0.43 -4.78
C GLU A 91 -10.42 -0.01 -3.93
N ILE A 92 -9.23 0.42 -4.36
CA ILE A 92 -7.99 0.29 -3.61
C ILE A 92 -7.56 1.69 -3.20
N LEU A 93 -7.68 2.02 -1.91
CA LEU A 93 -7.25 3.29 -1.35
C LEU A 93 -5.88 3.18 -0.70
N VAL A 94 -5.08 4.22 -0.87
CA VAL A 94 -3.76 4.32 -0.25
C VAL A 94 -3.63 5.65 0.49
N SER A 95 -2.79 5.69 1.52
CA SER A 95 -2.38 6.96 2.13
C SER A 95 -1.39 7.70 1.23
N ARG A 96 -1.28 9.01 1.38
CA ARG A 96 -0.28 9.84 0.70
C ARG A 96 1.14 9.30 0.88
N THR A 97 1.47 8.81 2.07
CA THR A 97 2.77 8.18 2.37
C THR A 97 3.08 7.01 1.42
N VAL A 98 2.10 6.17 1.11
CA VAL A 98 2.26 5.07 0.16
C VAL A 98 2.54 5.62 -1.25
N CYS A 99 1.75 6.61 -1.68
CA CYS A 99 1.93 7.24 -2.99
C CYS A 99 3.36 7.79 -3.16
N ASP A 100 3.86 8.50 -2.16
CA ASP A 100 5.21 9.11 -2.18
C ASP A 100 6.33 8.05 -2.25
N LEU A 101 6.13 6.90 -1.61
CA LEU A 101 7.11 5.80 -1.61
C LEU A 101 7.14 4.98 -2.90
N VAL A 102 6.07 5.00 -3.70
CA VAL A 102 5.99 4.22 -4.95
C VAL A 102 6.18 5.05 -6.20
N VAL A 103 6.69 6.26 -6.07
CA VAL A 103 7.05 7.12 -7.21
C VAL A 103 7.99 6.35 -8.13
N GLY A 104 7.69 6.34 -9.44
CA GLY A 104 8.45 5.58 -10.45
C GLY A 104 8.04 4.11 -10.62
N SER A 105 7.08 3.60 -9.85
CA SER A 105 6.56 2.22 -9.99
C SER A 105 5.66 2.02 -11.22
N GLY A 106 5.23 3.10 -11.87
CA GLY A 106 4.24 3.10 -12.95
C GLY A 106 2.79 3.00 -12.45
N THR A 107 2.54 3.07 -11.14
CA THR A 107 1.18 3.09 -10.58
C THR A 107 0.57 4.47 -10.72
N GLY A 108 -0.61 4.56 -11.32
CA GLY A 108 -1.42 5.77 -11.37
C GLY A 108 -2.28 5.95 -10.13
N PHE A 109 -2.53 7.20 -9.75
CA PHE A 109 -3.37 7.52 -8.60
C PHE A 109 -4.36 8.63 -8.92
N VAL A 110 -5.57 8.53 -8.35
CA VAL A 110 -6.62 9.54 -8.38
C VAL A 110 -6.79 10.10 -6.98
N ASP A 111 -6.75 11.42 -6.84
CA ASP A 111 -6.95 12.07 -5.52
C ASP A 111 -8.39 11.87 -5.04
N ARG A 112 -8.54 11.35 -3.80
CA ARG A 112 -9.82 11.18 -3.12
C ARG A 112 -10.03 12.23 -2.02
N GLY A 113 -9.13 13.20 -1.94
CA GLY A 113 -9.18 14.29 -0.99
C GLY A 113 -8.68 13.93 0.40
N ASN A 114 -9.05 14.77 1.36
CA ASN A 114 -8.64 14.65 2.75
C ASN A 114 -9.75 14.01 3.58
N ALA A 115 -9.37 13.09 4.46
CA ALA A 115 -10.27 12.40 5.37
C ALA A 115 -9.76 12.48 6.82
N GLU A 116 -10.67 12.57 7.77
CA GLU A 116 -10.41 12.33 9.18
C GLU A 116 -10.66 10.86 9.48
N LEU A 117 -9.62 10.16 9.93
CA LEU A 117 -9.71 8.75 10.24
C LEU A 117 -10.06 8.56 11.71
N ARG A 118 -11.20 7.92 11.99
CA ARG A 118 -11.70 7.76 13.37
C ARG A 118 -10.65 7.11 14.29
N GLY A 119 -10.28 7.83 15.36
CA GLY A 119 -9.30 7.37 16.34
C GLY A 119 -7.83 7.50 15.89
N VAL A 120 -7.59 8.20 14.78
CA VAL A 120 -6.24 8.54 14.29
C VAL A 120 -6.13 10.07 14.25
N PRO A 121 -5.12 10.68 14.85
CA PRO A 121 -4.95 12.12 14.84
C PRO A 121 -4.68 12.67 13.44
N GLY A 122 -5.15 13.90 13.18
CA GLY A 122 -4.84 14.66 11.97
C GLY A 122 -5.74 14.33 10.78
N THR A 123 -5.43 15.01 9.67
CA THR A 123 -6.13 14.88 8.40
C THR A 123 -5.25 14.10 7.44
N TRP A 124 -5.82 13.15 6.75
CA TRP A 124 -5.11 12.20 5.89
C TRP A 124 -5.54 12.35 4.44
N GLN A 125 -4.62 12.69 3.56
CA GLN A 125 -4.88 12.64 2.13
C GLN A 125 -4.92 11.19 1.67
N LEU A 126 -6.00 10.82 1.00
CA LEU A 126 -6.24 9.48 0.44
C LEU A 126 -6.22 9.55 -1.09
N LEU A 127 -5.67 8.52 -1.70
CA LEU A 127 -5.61 8.37 -3.14
C LEU A 127 -6.13 6.99 -3.52
N ALA A 128 -6.89 6.92 -4.62
CA ALA A 128 -7.30 5.65 -5.20
C ALA A 128 -6.27 5.18 -6.23
N VAL A 129 -5.96 3.90 -6.24
CA VAL A 129 -5.15 3.30 -7.32
C VAL A 129 -5.98 3.30 -8.60
N ASP A 130 -5.45 3.93 -9.65
CA ASP A 130 -6.11 4.04 -10.95
C ASP A 130 -6.25 2.64 -11.60
N ARG A 131 -7.47 2.29 -12.00
CA ARG A 131 -7.77 1.02 -12.67
C ARG A 131 -7.17 0.91 -14.07
N HIS A 132 -6.89 2.02 -14.71
CA HIS A 132 -6.49 2.08 -16.13
C HIS A 132 -4.98 2.33 -16.33
N GLY A 133 -4.20 2.33 -15.23
CA GLY A 133 -2.79 2.69 -15.27
C GLY A 133 -2.57 4.21 -15.35
N PRO A 134 -1.32 4.68 -15.38
CA PRO A 134 -1.05 6.11 -15.43
C PRO A 134 -1.65 6.69 -16.69
N ALA A 135 -2.52 7.69 -16.54
CA ALA A 135 -2.95 8.50 -17.66
C ALA A 135 -1.69 9.04 -18.36
N ALA A 136 -1.62 8.90 -19.69
CA ALA A 136 -0.44 9.22 -20.50
C ALA A 136 0.10 10.67 -20.40
N GLY A 137 -0.41 11.47 -19.45
CA GLY A 137 0.01 12.85 -19.15
C GLY A 137 0.63 13.06 -17.76
N SER A 138 0.57 12.06 -16.85
CA SER A 138 1.05 12.28 -15.48
C SER A 138 2.54 11.98 -15.27
N ALA A 139 3.19 11.26 -16.17
CA ALA A 139 4.63 10.99 -16.09
C ALA A 139 5.50 12.23 -16.43
N GLU A 140 5.01 13.09 -17.32
CA GLU A 140 5.75 14.33 -17.68
C GLU A 140 5.62 15.44 -16.64
N ALA A 141 4.48 15.52 -15.93
CA ALA A 141 4.28 16.54 -14.89
C ALA A 141 5.13 16.32 -13.63
N GLN A 142 5.55 15.09 -13.34
CA GLN A 142 6.41 14.77 -12.19
C GLN A 142 7.92 14.96 -12.47
N LEU A 143 8.32 15.07 -13.74
CA LEU A 143 9.74 15.24 -14.09
C LEU A 143 10.23 16.69 -14.01
N VAL A 144 9.32 17.67 -13.90
CA VAL A 144 9.63 19.11 -13.95
C VAL A 144 10.07 19.68 -12.58
N ALA A 145 9.98 18.94 -11.49
CA ALA A 145 10.25 19.45 -10.14
C ALA A 145 11.57 18.97 -9.50
N MET A 146 12.46 18.31 -10.23
CA MET A 146 13.80 18.03 -9.71
C MET A 146 14.78 19.14 -10.13
N PRO A 147 15.37 19.87 -9.19
CA PRO A 147 16.46 20.80 -9.54
C PRO A 147 17.62 19.99 -10.12
N THR A 148 18.03 20.30 -11.33
CA THR A 148 19.22 19.74 -11.96
C THR A 148 20.42 19.96 -11.04
N PRO A 149 21.17 18.92 -10.66
CA PRO A 149 22.38 19.10 -9.87
C PRO A 149 23.40 19.90 -10.71
N SER A 150 23.81 21.02 -10.17
CA SER A 150 24.86 21.85 -10.74
C SER A 150 26.17 21.05 -10.86
N PRO A 151 26.89 21.05 -12.02
CA PRO A 151 28.04 20.19 -12.22
C PRO A 151 29.31 20.80 -11.60
N ARG A 152 29.35 21.03 -10.30
CA ARG A 152 30.55 21.37 -9.50
C ARG A 152 30.32 21.13 -8.02
N ALA A 153 30.28 19.88 -7.60
CA ALA A 153 30.58 19.54 -6.22
C ALA A 153 31.70 18.51 -6.23
N THR A 154 32.92 18.96 -5.97
CA THR A 154 34.07 18.10 -5.74
C THR A 154 33.80 17.21 -4.55
N MET A 155 33.74 15.92 -4.81
CA MET A 155 33.53 14.84 -3.85
C MET A 155 34.60 14.87 -2.77
N ARG A 156 34.26 15.28 -1.56
CA ARG A 156 35.15 15.22 -0.39
C ARG A 156 35.11 13.82 0.22
N ARG A 157 36.26 13.37 0.70
CA ARG A 157 36.56 12.02 1.25
C ARG A 157 35.78 11.60 2.53
N SER A 158 34.53 12.02 2.70
CA SER A 158 33.68 11.63 3.84
C SER A 158 32.66 10.52 3.52
N ASP A 159 32.61 10.03 2.26
CA ASP A 159 31.55 9.09 1.83
C ASP A 159 31.72 7.64 2.30
N ARG A 160 32.89 7.31 2.89
CA ARG A 160 33.09 5.96 3.46
C ARG A 160 32.33 5.70 4.76
N ALA A 161 31.85 6.73 5.44
CA ALA A 161 31.09 6.58 6.68
C ALA A 161 29.62 6.24 6.43
N VAL A 162 29.05 6.69 5.28
CA VAL A 162 27.65 6.44 4.91
C VAL A 162 27.43 5.00 4.47
N GLU A 163 28.41 4.43 3.75
CA GLU A 163 28.33 3.04 3.26
C GLU A 163 28.41 2.00 4.39
N LEU A 164 29.05 2.35 5.54
CA LEU A 164 29.15 1.46 6.71
C LEU A 164 27.89 1.48 7.58
N MET A 165 27.11 2.57 7.57
CA MET A 165 25.81 2.66 8.28
C MET A 165 24.68 1.93 7.56
N ALA A 166 24.71 1.83 6.23
CA ALA A 166 23.68 1.13 5.45
C ALA A 166 23.66 -0.39 5.69
N ARG A 167 24.71 -0.97 6.24
CA ARG A 167 24.81 -2.43 6.46
C ARG A 167 24.34 -2.91 7.84
N ARG A 168 23.90 -2.02 8.74
CA ARG A 168 23.57 -2.40 10.14
C ARG A 168 22.19 -2.06 10.65
N THR A 169 21.29 -1.57 9.83
CA THR A 169 19.90 -1.32 10.25
C THR A 169 18.92 -1.99 9.30
N PRO A 170 18.38 -3.17 9.65
CA PRO A 170 17.23 -3.71 8.91
C PRO A 170 15.97 -2.96 9.37
N TRP A 171 15.76 -1.75 8.85
CA TRP A 171 14.49 -1.06 8.95
C TRP A 171 13.58 -1.61 7.84
N ILE A 172 12.80 -2.61 8.20
CA ILE A 172 11.80 -3.20 7.31
C ILE A 172 10.62 -2.24 7.29
N LEU A 173 10.53 -1.44 6.23
CA LEU A 173 9.32 -0.69 5.87
C LEU A 173 8.28 -1.72 5.40
N ARG A 174 7.40 -2.15 6.30
CA ARG A 174 6.32 -3.06 5.96
C ARG A 174 5.13 -2.25 5.46
N GLY A 175 4.76 -2.46 4.20
CA GLY A 175 3.47 -2.02 3.67
C GLY A 175 2.37 -2.97 4.15
N MET A 176 1.20 -2.42 4.48
CA MET A 176 0.06 -3.18 4.97
C MET A 176 -1.14 -2.94 4.08
N ALA A 177 -1.80 -4.03 3.68
CA ALA A 177 -3.06 -4.01 2.98
C ALA A 177 -4.14 -4.70 3.81
N ARG A 178 -5.30 -4.09 3.94
CA ARG A 178 -6.50 -4.72 4.46
C ARG A 178 -7.54 -4.84 3.35
N LEU A 179 -8.04 -6.04 3.15
CA LEU A 179 -8.99 -6.41 2.12
C LEU A 179 -10.31 -6.85 2.76
N VAL A 180 -11.43 -6.32 2.28
CA VAL A 180 -12.77 -6.68 2.75
C VAL A 180 -13.65 -6.97 1.53
N PRO A 181 -14.18 -8.20 1.38
CA PRO A 181 -15.17 -8.50 0.35
C PRO A 181 -16.50 -7.80 0.66
N THR A 182 -17.12 -7.23 -0.34
CA THR A 182 -18.48 -6.68 -0.25
C THR A 182 -19.46 -7.73 -0.81
N THR A 183 -20.29 -8.28 0.06
CA THR A 183 -21.47 -9.03 -0.36
C THR A 183 -22.64 -8.08 -0.36
N ASP A 184 -23.12 -7.73 -1.55
CA ASP A 184 -24.39 -7.01 -1.68
C ASP A 184 -25.50 -8.01 -1.27
N GLY A 185 -26.16 -7.72 -0.14
CA GLY A 185 -27.27 -8.52 0.35
C GLY A 185 -28.49 -8.30 -0.53
N ARG A 186 -28.79 -9.27 -1.36
CA ARG A 186 -30.14 -9.53 -1.86
C ARG A 186 -30.68 -10.79 -1.25
#